data_ba9a742c5ba279440108828231af7ce3
#
_entry.id   ba9a742c5ba279440108828231af7ce3
#
_cell.length_a   1.000
_cell.length_b   1.000
_cell.length_c   1.000
_cell.angle_alpha   90.00
_cell.angle_beta   90.00
_cell.angle_gamma   90.00
#
_symmetry.space_group_name_H-M   'P 1'
#
loop_
_entity.id
_entity.type
_entity.pdbx_description
1 polymer ?
#
loop_
_entity_poly.entity_id
_entity_poly.type
_entity_poly.pdbx_seq_one_letter_code
_entity_poly.pdbx_strand_id
1 'polypeptide(L)'
;MAFFSFLINFDNRIKFTWYMKKFFILTIALATSLLASAQLKTTVHLHENNADGTMIPKEIYGQFSEHLGSCIYGGLWVGPDSDIPNINGYRKDVFEALKELQIPVLRWPGGCFADDYHWMDGIGPQEKRTKISNNTWGGTLEDNSFGTHEFLNLCEMLGCQPYVSGNIGSGTPEEMAKWVEYMTSDSQSTVADMRRANGREKPWDVKYFGIGNEAWGCGGNMTPEYYSDLFRRYTTYTRSYNPKFPLWKIASGASDYDYNWTETCMKMIGGRMSAIAVHYYSGVERSEDGLAAHFDDYGYYNVLSKACGIEPCLQRHIEIMDRYDPDGDVDLFVDEWGTWWAVEPGTNPGHLFQQNTMRDAMVAALTLNIFHKYTRRIKMANIAQVVNVLQAMVLTKGNQMVLTPTYHIFNMYKVHQDAEFIPAEYEVNPIEWTSKGNVPSLSVSASRKDGVMHVSIVNPSKDEEHTVLLDWDAFKSAGNVKITGTLLNTADVHDFNDFGVAPKVAPREFKDMKKTSKGVEIKMPKASVIVLEIK
;
A
#
# COMPACT_ATOMS: atom_id res chain seq x y z
N MET A 1 -17.04 55.76 67.66
CA MET A 1 -16.35 54.45 67.61
C MET A 1 -16.78 53.50 66.43
N ALA A 2 -17.97 53.65 65.86
CA ALA A 2 -18.45 52.76 64.80
C ALA A 2 -17.84 53.02 63.42
N PHE A 3 -17.32 54.21 63.12
CA PHE A 3 -16.76 54.59 61.81
C PHE A 3 -15.34 54.10 61.61
N PHE A 4 -14.53 53.92 62.64
CA PHE A 4 -13.18 53.44 62.58
C PHE A 4 -13.11 51.90 62.40
N SER A 5 -14.10 51.17 62.90
CA SER A 5 -14.20 49.70 62.73
C SER A 5 -14.56 49.29 61.30
N PHE A 6 -15.23 50.14 60.52
CA PHE A 6 -15.66 49.90 59.16
C PHE A 6 -14.49 50.06 58.14
N LEU A 7 -13.60 51.03 58.37
CA LEU A 7 -12.46 51.29 57.50
C LEU A 7 -11.37 50.24 57.65
N ILE A 8 -11.13 49.67 58.82
CA ILE A 8 -10.16 48.61 59.06
C ILE A 8 -10.63 47.27 58.40
N ASN A 9 -11.93 47.00 58.44
CA ASN A 9 -12.51 45.81 57.77
C ASN A 9 -12.51 45.93 56.22
N PHE A 10 -12.61 47.14 55.70
CA PHE A 10 -12.60 47.37 54.27
C PHE A 10 -11.18 47.17 53.66
N ASP A 11 -10.16 47.66 54.37
CA ASP A 11 -8.74 47.52 53.92
C ASP A 11 -8.26 46.06 53.99
N ASN A 12 -8.66 45.29 54.99
CA ASN A 12 -8.38 43.85 55.08
C ASN A 12 -9.09 43.02 54.01
N ARG A 13 -10.33 43.39 53.60
CA ARG A 13 -11.04 42.73 52.50
C ARG A 13 -10.39 43.00 51.16
N ILE A 14 -9.89 44.21 50.91
CA ILE A 14 -9.20 44.58 49.66
C ILE A 14 -7.86 43.86 49.59
N LYS A 15 -7.08 43.80 50.68
CA LYS A 15 -5.82 43.05 50.74
C LYS A 15 -6.03 41.55 50.55
N PHE A 16 -7.04 40.94 51.18
CA PHE A 16 -7.36 39.53 51.02
C PHE A 16 -7.78 39.19 49.57
N THR A 17 -8.61 40.04 48.95
CA THR A 17 -9.04 39.86 47.55
C THR A 17 -7.85 40.03 46.58
N TRP A 18 -6.88 40.91 46.89
CA TRP A 18 -5.68 41.10 46.07
C TRP A 18 -4.72 39.91 46.19
N TYR A 19 -4.53 39.36 47.39
CA TYR A 19 -3.75 38.13 47.61
C TYR A 19 -4.39 36.92 46.96
N MET A 20 -5.72 36.78 47.05
CA MET A 20 -6.47 35.69 46.36
C MET A 20 -6.36 35.81 44.85
N LYS A 21 -6.44 37.00 44.27
CA LYS A 21 -6.20 37.18 42.81
C LYS A 21 -4.79 36.86 42.40
N LYS A 22 -3.76 37.25 43.17
CA LYS A 22 -2.38 36.88 42.91
C LYS A 22 -2.13 35.37 43.03
N PHE A 23 -2.73 34.74 44.05
CA PHE A 23 -2.64 33.29 44.24
C PHE A 23 -3.32 32.51 43.08
N PHE A 24 -4.48 33.00 42.62
CA PHE A 24 -5.21 32.42 41.49
C PHE A 24 -4.46 32.63 40.17
N ILE A 25 -3.82 33.77 39.94
CA ILE A 25 -2.98 34.02 38.76
C ILE A 25 -1.70 33.18 38.82
N LEU A 26 -1.11 32.98 40.01
CA LEU A 26 0.08 32.15 40.18
C LEU A 26 -0.25 30.66 39.98
N THR A 27 -1.43 30.19 40.47
CA THR A 27 -1.88 28.81 40.22
C THR A 27 -2.28 28.56 38.77
N ILE A 28 -2.88 29.54 38.09
CA ILE A 28 -3.13 29.43 36.65
C ILE A 28 -1.81 29.46 35.86
N ALA A 29 -0.86 30.31 36.20
CA ALA A 29 0.46 30.35 35.58
C ALA A 29 1.27 29.08 35.87
N LEU A 30 1.18 28.47 37.07
CA LEU A 30 1.77 27.16 37.35
C LEU A 30 1.03 26.03 36.67
N ALA A 31 -0.29 26.07 36.53
CA ALA A 31 -1.07 25.08 35.80
C ALA A 31 -0.82 25.17 34.27
N THR A 32 -0.62 26.37 33.73
CA THR A 32 -0.25 26.55 32.31
C THR A 32 1.20 26.22 32.03
N SER A 33 2.11 26.27 33.01
CA SER A 33 3.49 25.82 32.86
C SER A 33 3.65 24.30 33.06
N LEU A 34 2.65 23.60 33.62
CA LEU A 34 2.59 22.15 33.74
C LEU A 34 1.90 21.47 32.51
N LEU A 35 1.35 22.26 31.60
CA LEU A 35 0.96 21.86 30.25
C LEU A 35 2.11 22.10 29.24
N ALA A 36 3.37 21.97 29.66
CA ALA A 36 4.41 21.62 28.74
C ALA A 36 4.04 20.23 28.22
N SER A 37 3.51 20.12 27.00
CA SER A 37 3.25 18.87 26.34
C SER A 37 4.50 18.03 26.54
N ALA A 38 4.39 16.91 27.23
CA ALA A 38 5.51 16.00 27.41
C ALA A 38 5.91 15.57 26.00
N GLN A 39 7.00 16.14 25.51
CA GLN A 39 7.49 15.82 24.17
C GLN A 39 7.61 14.30 24.08
N LEU A 40 6.90 13.69 23.14
CA LEU A 40 6.95 12.23 22.92
C LEU A 40 8.41 11.85 22.70
N LYS A 41 8.91 10.91 23.49
CA LYS A 41 10.30 10.45 23.38
C LYS A 41 10.33 8.94 23.44
N THR A 42 10.93 8.31 22.42
CA THR A 42 11.07 6.85 22.31
C THR A 42 12.53 6.49 22.05
N THR A 43 13.03 5.45 22.73
CA THR A 43 14.28 4.80 22.34
C THR A 43 13.95 3.61 21.45
N VAL A 44 14.61 3.54 20.31
CA VAL A 44 14.51 2.45 19.34
C VAL A 44 15.86 1.78 19.24
N HIS A 45 15.93 0.48 19.54
CA HIS A 45 17.13 -0.33 19.39
C HIS A 45 16.98 -1.28 18.21
N LEU A 46 17.97 -1.29 17.30
CA LEU A 46 18.01 -2.18 16.15
C LEU A 46 18.92 -3.37 16.45
N HIS A 47 18.35 -4.56 16.38
CA HIS A 47 19.03 -5.82 16.67
C HIS A 47 19.69 -6.40 15.42
N GLU A 48 20.79 -5.81 14.95
CA GLU A 48 21.53 -6.29 13.78
C GLU A 48 22.05 -7.72 13.94
N ASN A 49 22.43 -8.11 15.16
CA ASN A 49 22.94 -9.43 15.48
C ASN A 49 21.84 -10.50 15.53
N ASN A 50 20.58 -10.09 15.62
CA ASN A 50 19.41 -10.98 15.59
C ASN A 50 18.76 -11.06 14.20
N ALA A 51 19.34 -10.43 13.20
CA ALA A 51 18.94 -10.61 11.82
C ALA A 51 19.18 -12.08 11.44
N ASP A 52 18.13 -12.75 10.98
CA ASP A 52 18.14 -14.20 10.72
C ASP A 52 18.21 -14.55 9.22
N GLY A 53 18.55 -13.55 8.40
CA GLY A 53 18.59 -13.67 6.94
C GLY A 53 17.22 -13.57 6.27
N THR A 54 16.15 -13.25 7.03
CA THR A 54 14.83 -13.02 6.45
C THR A 54 14.86 -11.80 5.55
N MET A 55 14.55 -12.00 4.26
CA MET A 55 14.55 -10.94 3.27
C MET A 55 13.18 -10.28 3.19
N ILE A 56 13.15 -8.98 2.94
CA ILE A 56 11.95 -8.25 2.54
C ILE A 56 11.78 -8.44 1.03
N PRO A 57 10.83 -9.28 0.57
CA PRO A 57 10.65 -9.50 -0.86
C PRO A 57 10.28 -8.18 -1.55
N LYS A 58 10.91 -7.88 -2.68
CA LYS A 58 10.56 -6.68 -3.45
C LYS A 58 9.09 -6.67 -3.87
N GLU A 59 8.48 -7.83 -4.06
CA GLU A 59 7.09 -7.99 -4.51
C GLU A 59 6.07 -7.41 -3.51
N ILE A 60 6.45 -7.09 -2.26
CA ILE A 60 5.63 -6.30 -1.32
C ILE A 60 5.34 -4.89 -1.84
N TYR A 61 6.15 -4.38 -2.76
CA TYR A 61 5.99 -3.09 -3.42
C TYR A 61 5.24 -3.18 -4.76
N GLY A 62 4.52 -4.27 -4.97
CA GLY A 62 3.73 -4.52 -6.17
C GLY A 62 2.61 -3.51 -6.37
N GLN A 63 2.17 -3.42 -7.61
CA GLN A 63 1.14 -2.50 -8.07
C GLN A 63 -0.01 -3.28 -8.69
N PHE A 64 -1.19 -2.67 -8.67
CA PHE A 64 -2.39 -3.23 -9.25
C PHE A 64 -2.98 -2.29 -10.31
N SER A 65 -3.36 -2.84 -11.44
CA SER A 65 -4.05 -2.16 -12.53
C SER A 65 -5.28 -2.95 -12.98
N GLU A 66 -6.35 -2.24 -13.26
CA GLU A 66 -7.62 -2.83 -13.66
C GLU A 66 -8.26 -2.03 -14.78
N HIS A 67 -9.04 -2.69 -15.63
CA HIS A 67 -9.98 -2.03 -16.55
C HIS A 67 -11.10 -1.36 -15.74
N LEU A 68 -10.72 -0.28 -15.04
CA LEU A 68 -11.56 0.50 -14.15
C LEU A 68 -11.26 1.98 -14.35
N GLY A 69 -12.29 2.77 -14.63
CA GLY A 69 -12.16 4.21 -14.82
C GLY A 69 -11.06 4.57 -15.81
N SER A 70 -10.12 5.38 -15.37
CA SER A 70 -8.98 5.81 -16.20
C SER A 70 -7.65 5.16 -15.75
N CYS A 71 -7.69 3.98 -15.14
CA CYS A 71 -6.44 3.28 -14.78
C CYS A 71 -5.69 2.83 -16.03
N ILE A 72 -6.38 2.19 -16.96
CA ILE A 72 -5.79 1.74 -18.23
C ILE A 72 -5.86 2.86 -19.26
N TYR A 73 -7.06 3.20 -19.77
CA TYR A 73 -7.22 4.18 -20.84
C TYR A 73 -7.10 5.62 -20.32
N GLY A 74 -6.14 6.38 -20.88
CA GLY A 74 -5.77 7.71 -20.41
C GLY A 74 -4.81 7.72 -19.20
N GLY A 75 -4.66 6.58 -18.57
CA GLY A 75 -3.70 6.32 -17.48
C GLY A 75 -2.44 5.62 -17.98
N LEU A 76 -2.43 4.28 -18.02
CA LEU A 76 -1.29 3.51 -18.53
C LEU A 76 -1.18 3.58 -20.06
N TRP A 77 -2.31 3.61 -20.76
CA TRP A 77 -2.43 3.50 -22.22
C TRP A 77 -3.18 4.65 -22.83
N VAL A 78 -2.61 5.25 -23.87
CA VAL A 78 -3.24 6.32 -24.65
C VAL A 78 -3.33 5.98 -26.14
N GLY A 79 -2.72 4.87 -26.56
CA GLY A 79 -2.61 4.49 -27.96
C GLY A 79 -1.43 5.16 -28.67
N PRO A 80 -0.88 4.50 -29.71
CA PRO A 80 0.32 4.98 -30.40
C PRO A 80 0.10 6.29 -31.17
N ASP A 81 -1.12 6.55 -31.62
CA ASP A 81 -1.48 7.73 -32.41
C ASP A 81 -1.98 8.91 -31.55
N SER A 82 -1.86 8.82 -30.23
CA SER A 82 -2.28 9.89 -29.32
C SER A 82 -1.37 11.10 -29.37
N ASP A 83 -1.94 12.30 -29.28
CA ASP A 83 -1.20 13.56 -29.08
C ASP A 83 -0.52 13.64 -27.69
N ILE A 84 -0.94 12.80 -26.74
CA ILE A 84 -0.29 12.68 -25.43
C ILE A 84 1.04 11.96 -25.64
N PRO A 85 2.16 12.49 -25.12
CA PRO A 85 3.48 11.84 -25.26
C PRO A 85 3.45 10.38 -24.80
N ASN A 86 3.83 9.48 -25.70
CA ASN A 86 3.76 8.04 -25.45
C ASN A 86 4.96 7.29 -26.03
N ILE A 87 5.15 6.06 -25.55
CA ILE A 87 6.12 5.07 -26.04
C ILE A 87 5.31 3.89 -26.56
N ASN A 88 5.11 3.81 -27.85
CA ASN A 88 4.31 2.73 -28.48
C ASN A 88 2.88 2.61 -27.89
N GLY A 89 2.26 3.72 -27.52
CA GLY A 89 0.94 3.78 -26.92
C GLY A 89 0.90 3.83 -25.37
N TYR A 90 2.00 3.46 -24.70
CA TYR A 90 2.11 3.63 -23.24
C TYR A 90 2.39 5.09 -22.91
N ARG A 91 1.62 5.64 -22.01
CA ARG A 91 1.77 7.02 -21.59
C ARG A 91 3.16 7.26 -20.99
N LYS A 92 3.96 8.16 -21.61
CA LYS A 92 5.39 8.29 -21.33
C LYS A 92 5.68 8.76 -19.90
N ASP A 93 5.00 9.78 -19.41
CA ASP A 93 5.18 10.32 -18.07
C ASP A 93 4.88 9.28 -16.97
N VAL A 94 3.78 8.52 -17.14
CA VAL A 94 3.42 7.43 -16.24
C VAL A 94 4.46 6.31 -16.30
N PHE A 95 4.88 5.91 -17.50
CA PHE A 95 5.94 4.90 -17.67
C PHE A 95 7.23 5.29 -16.95
N GLU A 96 7.68 6.54 -17.10
CA GLU A 96 8.89 7.04 -16.46
C GLU A 96 8.75 7.06 -14.93
N ALA A 97 7.59 7.46 -14.40
CA ALA A 97 7.31 7.42 -12.97
C ALA A 97 7.34 5.99 -12.40
N LEU A 98 6.74 5.02 -13.08
CA LEU A 98 6.76 3.63 -12.65
C LEU A 98 8.15 2.99 -12.74
N LYS A 99 8.93 3.39 -13.75
CA LYS A 99 10.33 2.97 -13.92
C LYS A 99 11.20 3.50 -12.77
N GLU A 100 10.99 4.75 -12.36
CA GLU A 100 11.68 5.35 -11.20
C GLU A 100 11.32 4.64 -9.89
N LEU A 101 10.07 4.23 -9.70
CA LEU A 101 9.65 3.44 -8.53
C LEU A 101 10.28 2.05 -8.49
N GLN A 102 10.81 1.55 -9.63
CA GLN A 102 11.31 0.17 -9.73
C GLN A 102 10.23 -0.83 -9.30
N ILE A 103 9.00 -0.66 -9.81
CA ILE A 103 7.90 -1.55 -9.45
C ILE A 103 8.26 -3.01 -9.75
N PRO A 104 8.12 -3.93 -8.78
CA PRO A 104 8.56 -5.31 -8.96
C PRO A 104 7.51 -6.19 -9.63
N VAL A 105 6.24 -5.87 -9.44
CA VAL A 105 5.09 -6.62 -9.94
C VAL A 105 4.00 -5.66 -10.38
N LEU A 106 3.34 -5.97 -11.48
CA LEU A 106 2.11 -5.32 -11.91
C LEU A 106 1.02 -6.38 -12.11
N ARG A 107 -0.11 -6.24 -11.41
CA ARG A 107 -1.28 -7.11 -11.49
C ARG A 107 -2.30 -6.56 -12.48
N TRP A 108 -2.89 -7.43 -13.34
CA TRP A 108 -3.85 -7.11 -14.40
C TRP A 108 -4.61 -8.40 -14.83
N PRO A 109 -5.80 -8.40 -15.45
CA PRO A 109 -6.57 -7.25 -15.99
C PRO A 109 -7.47 -6.58 -14.96
N GLY A 110 -7.52 -7.07 -13.75
CA GLY A 110 -8.36 -6.54 -12.69
C GLY A 110 -8.34 -7.38 -11.44
N GLY A 111 -9.11 -6.89 -10.56
CA GLY A 111 -9.93 -7.38 -9.52
C GLY A 111 -11.24 -7.94 -10.10
N CYS A 112 -12.36 -7.27 -9.79
CA CYS A 112 -13.69 -7.73 -10.25
C CYS A 112 -13.80 -7.87 -11.77
N PHE A 113 -13.15 -7.01 -12.53
CA PHE A 113 -13.17 -7.11 -14.00
C PHE A 113 -12.53 -8.41 -14.52
N ALA A 114 -11.57 -9.00 -13.78
CA ALA A 114 -10.90 -10.22 -14.22
C ALA A 114 -11.86 -11.40 -14.43
N ASP A 115 -12.89 -11.52 -13.59
CA ASP A 115 -13.87 -12.61 -13.67
C ASP A 115 -15.01 -12.38 -14.68
N ASP A 116 -14.96 -11.25 -15.38
CA ASP A 116 -15.82 -10.89 -16.52
C ASP A 116 -15.00 -10.75 -17.83
N TYR A 117 -13.67 -10.85 -17.75
CA TYR A 117 -12.75 -10.66 -18.87
C TYR A 117 -12.49 -11.95 -19.65
N HIS A 118 -12.76 -11.91 -20.97
CA HIS A 118 -12.45 -12.97 -21.92
C HIS A 118 -11.19 -12.57 -22.72
N TRP A 119 -10.06 -13.20 -22.44
CA TRP A 119 -8.74 -12.79 -22.95
C TRP A 119 -8.61 -12.74 -24.47
N MET A 120 -9.41 -13.54 -25.18
CA MET A 120 -9.41 -13.54 -26.65
C MET A 120 -9.94 -12.22 -27.23
N ASP A 121 -10.74 -11.46 -26.49
CA ASP A 121 -11.24 -10.15 -26.90
C ASP A 121 -10.10 -9.11 -26.96
N GLY A 122 -9.03 -9.31 -26.20
CA GLY A 122 -7.89 -8.40 -26.08
C GLY A 122 -6.63 -8.82 -26.86
N ILE A 123 -6.76 -9.67 -27.89
CA ILE A 123 -5.64 -10.10 -28.74
C ILE A 123 -5.90 -9.84 -30.23
N GLY A 124 -4.84 -9.96 -31.04
CA GLY A 124 -4.92 -9.69 -32.48
C GLY A 124 -4.94 -8.21 -32.82
N PRO A 125 -5.25 -7.86 -34.09
CA PRO A 125 -5.30 -6.47 -34.55
C PRO A 125 -6.29 -5.65 -33.75
N GLN A 126 -5.88 -4.50 -33.20
CA GLN A 126 -6.68 -3.70 -32.26
C GLN A 126 -8.02 -3.26 -32.87
N GLU A 127 -8.06 -2.93 -34.15
CA GLU A 127 -9.28 -2.50 -34.85
C GLU A 127 -10.32 -3.62 -35.03
N LYS A 128 -9.95 -4.87 -34.75
CA LYS A 128 -10.81 -6.07 -34.84
C LYS A 128 -11.20 -6.63 -33.47
N ARG A 129 -10.66 -6.05 -32.39
CA ARG A 129 -10.94 -6.54 -31.04
C ARG A 129 -12.40 -6.29 -30.66
N THR A 130 -12.96 -7.20 -29.86
CA THR A 130 -14.33 -7.10 -29.36
C THR A 130 -14.45 -5.88 -28.44
N LYS A 131 -15.52 -5.11 -28.64
CA LYS A 131 -15.88 -4.02 -27.73
C LYS A 131 -16.96 -4.51 -26.78
N ILE A 132 -16.73 -4.38 -25.49
CA ILE A 132 -17.63 -4.85 -24.44
C ILE A 132 -18.09 -3.69 -23.55
N SER A 133 -19.25 -3.87 -22.92
CA SER A 133 -19.69 -2.95 -21.85
C SER A 133 -19.06 -3.42 -20.55
N ASN A 134 -18.29 -2.56 -19.90
CA ASN A 134 -17.76 -2.81 -18.56
C ASN A 134 -18.87 -2.56 -17.52
N ASN A 135 -19.70 -3.55 -17.30
CA ASN A 135 -20.84 -3.44 -16.39
C ASN A 135 -20.40 -3.44 -14.92
N THR A 136 -19.24 -3.97 -14.62
CA THR A 136 -18.66 -3.98 -13.27
C THR A 136 -18.29 -2.57 -12.86
N TRP A 137 -17.66 -1.80 -13.76
CA TRP A 137 -17.15 -0.48 -13.44
C TRP A 137 -17.72 0.62 -14.34
N GLY A 138 -18.82 1.24 -13.89
CA GLY A 138 -19.35 2.47 -14.45
C GLY A 138 -20.07 2.35 -15.79
N GLY A 139 -20.26 1.15 -16.34
CA GLY A 139 -20.96 0.92 -17.61
C GLY A 139 -20.23 1.49 -18.82
N THR A 140 -18.91 1.63 -18.77
CA THR A 140 -18.08 2.20 -19.84
C THR A 140 -17.79 1.19 -20.94
N LEU A 141 -17.49 1.71 -22.14
CA LEU A 141 -17.08 0.88 -23.26
C LEU A 141 -15.61 0.49 -23.13
N GLU A 142 -15.33 -0.80 -23.06
CA GLU A 142 -13.98 -1.37 -23.20
C GLU A 142 -13.76 -1.73 -24.67
N ASP A 143 -12.78 -1.08 -25.30
CA ASP A 143 -12.43 -1.36 -26.70
C ASP A 143 -11.35 -2.43 -26.84
N ASN A 144 -10.82 -2.90 -25.72
CA ASN A 144 -9.78 -3.92 -25.63
C ASN A 144 -8.48 -3.56 -26.40
N SER A 145 -8.24 -2.28 -26.68
CA SER A 145 -6.99 -1.83 -27.30
C SER A 145 -5.75 -2.05 -26.42
N PHE A 146 -5.97 -2.23 -25.12
CA PHE A 146 -4.97 -2.73 -24.17
C PHE A 146 -5.35 -4.13 -23.72
N GLY A 147 -4.58 -5.12 -24.10
CA GLY A 147 -4.83 -6.53 -23.81
C GLY A 147 -3.54 -7.27 -23.41
N THR A 148 -3.51 -8.58 -23.65
CA THR A 148 -2.41 -9.46 -23.23
C THR A 148 -1.04 -8.97 -23.72
N HIS A 149 -0.92 -8.59 -24.99
CA HIS A 149 0.34 -8.14 -25.56
C HIS A 149 0.79 -6.81 -24.97
N GLU A 150 -0.10 -5.85 -24.90
CA GLU A 150 0.19 -4.52 -24.36
C GLU A 150 0.60 -4.61 -22.88
N PHE A 151 -0.10 -5.43 -22.09
CA PHE A 151 0.24 -5.60 -20.69
C PHE A 151 1.60 -6.28 -20.47
N LEU A 152 1.83 -7.42 -21.13
CA LEU A 152 3.07 -8.19 -20.92
C LEU A 152 4.29 -7.46 -21.48
N ASN A 153 4.15 -6.74 -22.60
CA ASN A 153 5.22 -5.90 -23.13
C ASN A 153 5.51 -4.71 -22.21
N LEU A 154 4.49 -4.09 -21.58
CA LEU A 154 4.70 -3.06 -20.55
C LEU A 154 5.53 -3.60 -19.40
N CYS A 155 5.21 -4.78 -18.89
CA CYS A 155 5.97 -5.42 -17.81
C CYS A 155 7.44 -5.67 -18.21
N GLU A 156 7.70 -6.18 -19.42
CA GLU A 156 9.07 -6.34 -19.93
C GLU A 156 9.83 -5.00 -20.00
N MET A 157 9.20 -3.94 -20.50
CA MET A 157 9.81 -2.60 -20.61
C MET A 157 10.10 -1.99 -19.23
N LEU A 158 9.21 -2.17 -18.27
CA LEU A 158 9.39 -1.74 -16.88
C LEU A 158 10.42 -2.61 -16.15
N GLY A 159 10.59 -3.88 -16.55
CA GLY A 159 11.41 -4.86 -15.86
C GLY A 159 10.75 -5.44 -14.62
N CYS A 160 9.41 -5.44 -14.58
CA CYS A 160 8.62 -6.02 -13.50
C CYS A 160 8.00 -7.36 -13.89
N GLN A 161 7.63 -8.16 -12.89
CA GLN A 161 6.93 -9.42 -13.11
C GLN A 161 5.42 -9.15 -13.39
N PRO A 162 4.85 -9.78 -14.41
CA PRO A 162 3.40 -9.76 -14.59
C PRO A 162 2.72 -10.67 -13.56
N TYR A 163 1.62 -10.19 -12.99
CA TYR A 163 0.66 -10.99 -12.26
C TYR A 163 -0.66 -10.95 -13.02
N VAL A 164 -1.01 -12.05 -13.67
CA VAL A 164 -2.23 -12.15 -14.49
C VAL A 164 -3.36 -12.76 -13.67
N SER A 165 -4.48 -12.07 -13.55
CA SER A 165 -5.68 -12.59 -12.88
C SER A 165 -6.57 -13.32 -13.89
N GLY A 166 -6.76 -14.63 -13.70
CA GLY A 166 -7.58 -15.48 -14.57
C GLY A 166 -9.05 -15.50 -14.19
N ASN A 167 -9.93 -15.67 -15.18
CA ASN A 167 -11.38 -15.67 -15.03
C ASN A 167 -11.88 -17.05 -14.54
N ILE A 168 -12.31 -17.16 -13.27
CA ILE A 168 -13.00 -18.34 -12.72
C ILE A 168 -14.51 -18.13 -12.63
N GLY A 169 -14.96 -16.87 -12.70
CA GLY A 169 -16.37 -16.49 -12.57
C GLY A 169 -17.20 -16.85 -13.80
N SER A 170 -17.00 -16.14 -14.91
CA SER A 170 -17.73 -16.39 -16.17
C SER A 170 -16.95 -17.26 -17.18
N GLY A 171 -15.64 -17.47 -16.96
CA GLY A 171 -14.77 -18.22 -17.85
C GLY A 171 -14.88 -19.74 -17.70
N THR A 172 -14.04 -20.46 -18.45
CA THR A 172 -13.96 -21.92 -18.42
C THR A 172 -12.54 -22.41 -18.15
N PRO A 173 -12.35 -23.64 -17.62
CA PRO A 173 -11.01 -24.23 -17.47
C PRO A 173 -10.24 -24.33 -18.79
N GLU A 174 -10.92 -24.55 -19.91
CA GLU A 174 -10.33 -24.60 -21.24
C GLU A 174 -9.82 -23.23 -21.66
N GLU A 175 -10.60 -22.18 -21.46
CA GLU A 175 -10.25 -20.81 -21.79
C GLU A 175 -9.01 -20.36 -20.99
N MET A 176 -9.01 -20.57 -19.67
CA MET A 176 -7.87 -20.26 -18.80
C MET A 176 -6.62 -21.03 -19.21
N ALA A 177 -6.74 -22.33 -19.47
CA ALA A 177 -5.62 -23.16 -19.92
C ALA A 177 -5.02 -22.67 -21.23
N LYS A 178 -5.86 -22.29 -22.20
CA LYS A 178 -5.43 -21.71 -23.48
C LYS A 178 -4.75 -20.35 -23.31
N TRP A 179 -5.21 -19.51 -22.37
CA TRP A 179 -4.55 -18.23 -22.12
C TRP A 179 -3.14 -18.42 -21.57
N VAL A 180 -2.96 -19.31 -20.60
CA VAL A 180 -1.61 -19.64 -20.08
C VAL A 180 -0.74 -20.25 -21.18
N GLU A 181 -1.27 -21.14 -22.00
CA GLU A 181 -0.55 -21.71 -23.15
C GLU A 181 -0.15 -20.62 -24.15
N TYR A 182 -1.05 -19.72 -24.51
CA TYR A 182 -0.79 -18.57 -25.39
C TYR A 182 0.37 -17.72 -24.89
N MET A 183 0.38 -17.38 -23.60
CA MET A 183 1.41 -16.53 -23.03
C MET A 183 2.76 -17.22 -22.87
N THR A 184 2.78 -18.51 -22.48
CA THR A 184 3.99 -19.14 -21.91
C THR A 184 4.53 -20.35 -22.68
N SER A 185 3.79 -20.88 -23.67
CA SER A 185 4.22 -22.06 -24.41
C SER A 185 5.05 -21.70 -25.63
N ASP A 186 6.17 -22.42 -25.82
CA ASP A 186 7.00 -22.38 -27.04
C ASP A 186 6.73 -23.57 -27.97
N SER A 187 5.65 -24.29 -27.76
CA SER A 187 5.25 -25.43 -28.60
C SER A 187 4.81 -24.98 -30.00
N GLN A 188 4.61 -25.96 -30.89
CA GLN A 188 4.02 -25.76 -32.23
C GLN A 188 2.49 -26.01 -32.21
N SER A 189 1.85 -25.62 -31.12
CA SER A 189 0.40 -25.74 -31.01
C SER A 189 -0.31 -24.57 -31.69
N THR A 190 -1.56 -24.77 -32.09
CA THR A 190 -2.40 -23.72 -32.69
C THR A 190 -2.49 -22.45 -31.81
N VAL A 191 -2.50 -22.62 -30.49
CA VAL A 191 -2.58 -21.49 -29.54
C VAL A 191 -1.26 -20.72 -29.50
N ALA A 192 -0.11 -21.41 -29.49
CA ALA A 192 1.19 -20.76 -29.56
C ALA A 192 1.45 -20.12 -30.94
N ASP A 193 0.97 -20.75 -32.02
CA ASP A 193 1.04 -20.19 -33.39
C ASP A 193 0.16 -18.95 -33.52
N MET A 194 -0.99 -18.89 -32.83
CA MET A 194 -1.83 -17.70 -32.75
C MET A 194 -1.07 -16.51 -32.10
N ARG A 195 -0.28 -16.75 -31.03
CA ARG A 195 0.60 -15.71 -30.47
C ARG A 195 1.60 -15.20 -31.49
N ARG A 196 2.26 -16.11 -32.22
CA ARG A 196 3.22 -15.75 -33.26
C ARG A 196 2.56 -14.94 -34.37
N ALA A 197 1.40 -15.37 -34.85
CA ALA A 197 0.61 -14.66 -35.84
C ALA A 197 0.19 -13.25 -35.38
N ASN A 198 0.00 -13.06 -34.08
CA ASN A 198 -0.27 -11.76 -33.46
C ASN A 198 1.00 -10.93 -33.18
N GLY A 199 2.17 -11.33 -33.76
CA GLY A 199 3.40 -10.54 -33.73
C GLY A 199 4.36 -10.84 -32.59
N ARG A 200 4.10 -11.86 -31.76
CA ARG A 200 5.01 -12.24 -30.67
C ARG A 200 5.56 -13.65 -30.87
N GLU A 201 6.82 -13.73 -31.30
CA GLU A 201 7.48 -15.01 -31.59
C GLU A 201 7.74 -15.81 -30.32
N LYS A 202 8.43 -15.22 -29.33
CA LYS A 202 8.80 -15.90 -28.09
C LYS A 202 7.69 -15.76 -27.02
N PRO A 203 7.49 -16.79 -26.17
CA PRO A 203 6.62 -16.65 -24.99
C PRO A 203 7.15 -15.58 -24.04
N TRP A 204 6.27 -15.13 -23.12
CA TRP A 204 6.66 -14.29 -21.99
C TRP A 204 6.96 -15.15 -20.76
N ASP A 205 7.76 -14.60 -19.86
CA ASP A 205 8.00 -15.17 -18.54
C ASP A 205 6.90 -14.72 -17.58
N VAL A 206 5.84 -15.51 -17.44
CA VAL A 206 4.73 -15.27 -16.50
C VAL A 206 4.85 -16.23 -15.33
N LYS A 207 5.18 -15.70 -14.15
CA LYS A 207 5.29 -16.48 -12.92
C LYS A 207 3.97 -16.51 -12.14
N TYR A 208 3.31 -15.37 -11.98
CA TYR A 208 2.16 -15.22 -11.11
C TYR A 208 0.85 -15.26 -11.90
N PHE A 209 -0.02 -16.21 -11.52
CA PHE A 209 -1.31 -16.39 -12.18
C PHE A 209 -2.40 -16.64 -11.14
N GLY A 210 -3.34 -15.68 -11.03
CA GLY A 210 -4.48 -15.76 -10.14
C GLY A 210 -5.56 -16.68 -10.71
N ILE A 211 -6.11 -17.52 -9.88
CA ILE A 211 -7.25 -18.39 -10.21
C ILE A 211 -8.52 -17.74 -9.64
N GLY A 212 -9.01 -16.72 -10.33
CA GLY A 212 -10.11 -15.87 -9.91
C GLY A 212 -9.71 -14.71 -9.01
N ASN A 213 -10.68 -13.84 -8.76
CA ASN A 213 -10.57 -12.69 -7.87
C ASN A 213 -11.84 -12.56 -7.03
N GLU A 214 -11.72 -12.27 -5.71
CA GLU A 214 -12.88 -12.03 -4.83
C GLU A 214 -14.07 -12.98 -5.08
N ALA A 215 -13.76 -14.27 -5.18
CA ALA A 215 -14.74 -15.29 -5.57
C ALA A 215 -15.95 -15.36 -4.61
N TRP A 216 -15.80 -14.86 -3.38
CA TRP A 216 -16.88 -14.68 -2.40
C TRP A 216 -17.86 -13.55 -2.77
N GLY A 217 -17.44 -12.64 -3.63
CA GLY A 217 -18.19 -11.45 -4.07
C GLY A 217 -18.30 -11.37 -5.59
N CYS A 218 -17.72 -10.33 -6.18
CA CYS A 218 -17.83 -10.04 -7.61
C CYS A 218 -17.27 -11.13 -8.53
N GLY A 219 -16.35 -11.96 -8.05
CA GLY A 219 -15.77 -13.08 -8.80
C GLY A 219 -16.66 -14.33 -8.86
N GLY A 220 -17.93 -14.23 -8.47
CA GLY A 220 -18.88 -15.34 -8.66
C GLY A 220 -19.78 -15.66 -7.47
N ASN A 221 -19.71 -14.90 -6.37
CA ASN A 221 -20.53 -15.05 -5.17
C ASN A 221 -20.55 -16.50 -4.63
N MET A 222 -19.37 -17.08 -4.49
CA MET A 222 -19.16 -18.49 -4.15
C MET A 222 -18.99 -18.70 -2.64
N THR A 223 -19.25 -19.92 -2.17
CA THR A 223 -18.76 -20.39 -0.87
C THR A 223 -17.28 -20.82 -1.00
N PRO A 224 -16.51 -20.86 0.08
CA PRO A 224 -15.10 -21.28 0.01
C PRO A 224 -14.93 -22.75 -0.42
N GLU A 225 -15.90 -23.63 -0.13
CA GLU A 225 -15.91 -25.02 -0.60
C GLU A 225 -16.11 -25.10 -2.11
N TYR A 226 -17.10 -24.37 -2.64
CA TYR A 226 -17.36 -24.36 -4.07
C TYR A 226 -16.20 -23.75 -4.86
N TYR A 227 -15.65 -22.64 -4.36
CA TYR A 227 -14.42 -22.04 -4.91
C TYR A 227 -13.28 -23.06 -4.94
N SER A 228 -13.04 -23.77 -3.82
CA SER A 228 -11.97 -24.76 -3.73
C SER A 228 -12.16 -25.92 -4.72
N ASP A 229 -13.40 -26.35 -4.97
CA ASP A 229 -13.71 -27.35 -6.00
C ASP A 229 -13.44 -26.85 -7.41
N LEU A 230 -13.81 -25.60 -7.71
CA LEU A 230 -13.48 -24.96 -8.99
C LEU A 230 -11.97 -24.77 -9.13
N PHE A 231 -11.28 -24.28 -8.11
CA PHE A 231 -9.81 -24.13 -8.12
C PHE A 231 -9.13 -25.44 -8.49
N ARG A 232 -9.51 -26.57 -7.89
CA ARG A 232 -8.97 -27.89 -8.24
C ARG A 232 -9.19 -28.23 -9.71
N ARG A 233 -10.40 -27.96 -10.21
CA ARG A 233 -10.76 -28.22 -11.61
C ARG A 233 -9.95 -27.37 -12.57
N TYR A 234 -9.87 -26.04 -12.35
CA TYR A 234 -9.14 -25.12 -13.22
C TYR A 234 -7.64 -25.41 -13.21
N THR A 235 -7.05 -25.60 -12.05
CA THR A 235 -5.60 -25.83 -11.90
C THR A 235 -5.16 -27.18 -12.43
N THR A 236 -6.07 -28.13 -12.60
CA THR A 236 -5.78 -29.43 -13.28
C THR A 236 -5.40 -29.22 -14.73
N TYR A 237 -6.00 -28.25 -15.41
CA TYR A 237 -5.76 -27.97 -16.83
C TYR A 237 -4.77 -26.83 -17.07
N THR A 238 -4.62 -25.93 -16.12
CA THR A 238 -3.65 -24.83 -16.18
C THR A 238 -2.25 -25.34 -15.87
N ARG A 239 -1.44 -25.53 -16.92
CA ARG A 239 -0.12 -26.17 -16.85
C ARG A 239 1.00 -25.15 -16.90
N SER A 240 2.14 -25.48 -16.30
CA SER A 240 3.38 -24.73 -16.49
C SER A 240 4.07 -25.24 -17.77
N TYR A 241 4.31 -24.35 -18.74
CA TYR A 241 4.97 -24.70 -20.01
C TYR A 241 6.46 -24.38 -20.01
N ASN A 242 6.92 -23.50 -19.11
CA ASN A 242 8.34 -23.14 -18.98
C ASN A 242 8.92 -23.71 -17.68
N PRO A 243 9.75 -24.77 -17.74
CA PRO A 243 10.35 -25.35 -16.53
C PRO A 243 11.31 -24.42 -15.79
N LYS A 244 11.91 -23.45 -16.49
CA LYS A 244 12.78 -22.44 -15.87
C LYS A 244 12.02 -21.34 -15.16
N PHE A 245 10.74 -21.22 -15.47
CA PHE A 245 9.85 -20.21 -14.95
C PHE A 245 8.49 -20.84 -14.60
N PRO A 246 8.43 -21.64 -13.53
CA PRO A 246 7.22 -22.37 -13.17
C PRO A 246 6.09 -21.41 -12.81
N LEU A 247 4.89 -21.73 -13.30
CA LEU A 247 3.69 -20.95 -13.04
C LEU A 247 3.21 -21.14 -11.61
N TRP A 248 3.13 -20.05 -10.85
CA TRP A 248 2.54 -20.04 -9.52
C TRP A 248 1.03 -19.81 -9.63
N LYS A 249 0.26 -20.67 -8.97
CA LYS A 249 -1.20 -20.61 -8.94
C LYS A 249 -1.64 -19.97 -7.63
N ILE A 250 -2.16 -18.75 -7.74
CA ILE A 250 -2.60 -17.96 -6.59
C ILE A 250 -4.09 -18.16 -6.40
N ALA A 251 -4.50 -18.57 -5.21
CA ALA A 251 -5.91 -18.72 -4.88
C ALA A 251 -6.51 -17.35 -4.50
N SER A 252 -7.72 -17.06 -5.02
CA SER A 252 -8.56 -15.99 -4.51
C SER A 252 -8.84 -16.24 -3.03
N GLY A 253 -8.46 -15.29 -2.20
CA GLY A 253 -8.50 -15.44 -0.75
C GLY A 253 -9.59 -14.60 -0.08
N ALA A 254 -9.42 -14.40 1.20
CA ALA A 254 -10.42 -13.79 2.07
C ALA A 254 -10.54 -12.26 1.88
N SER A 255 -11.72 -11.72 2.18
CA SER A 255 -11.89 -10.31 2.49
C SER A 255 -11.66 -10.09 3.97
N ASP A 256 -10.74 -9.19 4.31
CA ASP A 256 -10.48 -8.78 5.69
C ASP A 256 -10.42 -9.95 6.68
N TYR A 257 -11.36 -10.02 7.60
CA TYR A 257 -11.44 -10.97 8.72
C TYR A 257 -12.21 -12.27 8.40
N ASP A 258 -12.44 -12.62 7.13
CA ASP A 258 -13.08 -13.90 6.79
C ASP A 258 -12.08 -15.07 6.92
N TYR A 259 -11.79 -15.41 8.15
CA TYR A 259 -10.88 -16.50 8.50
C TYR A 259 -11.39 -17.89 8.06
N ASN A 260 -12.72 -18.04 7.94
CA ASN A 260 -13.33 -19.29 7.46
C ASN A 260 -12.95 -19.57 6.00
N TRP A 261 -12.87 -18.51 5.17
CA TRP A 261 -12.42 -18.64 3.79
C TRP A 261 -10.99 -19.20 3.72
N THR A 262 -10.06 -18.57 4.44
CA THR A 262 -8.67 -19.03 4.49
C THR A 262 -8.56 -20.46 5.03
N GLU A 263 -9.23 -20.79 6.15
CA GLU A 263 -9.17 -22.12 6.75
C GLU A 263 -9.69 -23.19 5.79
N THR A 264 -10.83 -22.95 5.14
CA THR A 264 -11.43 -23.89 4.18
C THR A 264 -10.53 -24.10 2.97
N CYS A 265 -9.98 -23.02 2.39
CA CYS A 265 -9.05 -23.12 1.26
C CYS A 265 -7.77 -23.88 1.63
N MET A 266 -7.14 -23.54 2.76
CA MET A 266 -5.95 -24.24 3.23
C MET A 266 -6.21 -25.73 3.42
N LYS A 267 -7.33 -26.11 4.01
CA LYS A 267 -7.72 -27.50 4.23
C LYS A 267 -7.98 -28.26 2.92
N MET A 268 -8.66 -27.64 1.95
CA MET A 268 -9.12 -28.32 0.73
C MET A 268 -8.12 -28.29 -0.42
N ILE A 269 -7.37 -27.20 -0.56
CA ILE A 269 -6.50 -26.94 -1.70
C ILE A 269 -5.08 -26.46 -1.36
N GLY A 270 -4.68 -26.41 -0.08
CA GLY A 270 -3.36 -25.93 0.34
C GLY A 270 -2.20 -26.55 -0.44
N GLY A 271 -2.19 -27.88 -0.62
CA GLY A 271 -1.15 -28.56 -1.39
C GLY A 271 -1.21 -28.39 -2.93
N ARG A 272 -2.06 -27.50 -3.46
CA ARG A 272 -2.24 -27.24 -4.89
C ARG A 272 -2.01 -25.78 -5.29
N MET A 273 -1.95 -24.89 -4.33
CA MET A 273 -1.71 -23.46 -4.56
C MET A 273 -0.29 -23.08 -4.14
N SER A 274 0.28 -22.09 -4.80
CA SER A 274 1.58 -21.50 -4.43
C SER A 274 1.42 -20.35 -3.45
N ALA A 275 0.26 -19.70 -3.47
CA ALA A 275 -0.10 -18.63 -2.55
C ALA A 275 -1.62 -18.52 -2.42
N ILE A 276 -2.06 -17.92 -1.31
CA ILE A 276 -3.44 -17.48 -1.09
C ILE A 276 -3.47 -15.97 -0.90
N ALA A 277 -4.47 -15.29 -1.49
CA ALA A 277 -4.66 -13.86 -1.36
C ALA A 277 -5.41 -13.46 -0.08
N VAL A 278 -5.22 -12.22 0.35
CA VAL A 278 -6.09 -11.51 1.30
C VAL A 278 -6.24 -10.08 0.82
N HIS A 279 -7.47 -9.58 0.77
CA HIS A 279 -7.75 -8.17 0.46
C HIS A 279 -8.05 -7.40 1.74
N TYR A 280 -7.53 -6.17 1.84
CA TYR A 280 -7.76 -5.33 3.01
C TYR A 280 -7.78 -3.85 2.63
N TYR A 281 -8.94 -3.21 2.75
CA TYR A 281 -9.09 -1.79 2.48
C TYR A 281 -9.34 -0.98 3.75
N SER A 282 -8.70 0.19 3.83
CA SER A 282 -8.88 1.17 4.90
C SER A 282 -9.78 2.29 4.41
N GLY A 283 -10.99 2.38 4.93
CA GLY A 283 -11.96 3.43 4.64
C GLY A 283 -12.57 4.00 5.92
N VAL A 284 -13.39 5.05 5.82
CA VAL A 284 -14.14 5.61 6.94
C VAL A 284 -15.54 5.02 7.04
N GLU A 285 -16.05 4.94 8.27
CA GLU A 285 -17.40 4.41 8.53
C GLU A 285 -18.52 5.42 8.24
N ARG A 286 -18.20 6.73 8.29
CA ARG A 286 -19.16 7.82 8.09
C ARG A 286 -19.02 8.42 6.69
N SER A 287 -20.14 8.58 6.00
CA SER A 287 -20.15 9.11 4.62
C SER A 287 -19.64 10.54 4.50
N GLU A 288 -19.88 11.38 5.50
CA GLU A 288 -19.43 12.76 5.56
C GLU A 288 -17.91 12.92 5.72
N ASP A 289 -17.23 11.91 6.27
CA ASP A 289 -15.76 11.86 6.38
C ASP A 289 -15.15 11.04 5.22
N GLY A 290 -15.99 10.59 4.29
CA GLY A 290 -15.61 9.66 3.22
C GLY A 290 -14.84 10.26 2.06
N LEU A 291 -14.70 11.60 1.99
CA LEU A 291 -13.93 12.25 0.92
C LEU A 291 -12.43 12.25 1.23
N ALA A 292 -11.63 12.14 0.17
CA ALA A 292 -10.19 12.05 0.30
C ALA A 292 -9.55 13.28 0.95
N ALA A 293 -9.96 14.49 0.54
CA ALA A 293 -9.38 15.75 1.00
C ALA A 293 -10.21 16.49 2.06
N HIS A 294 -11.36 15.95 2.46
CA HIS A 294 -12.27 16.59 3.44
C HIS A 294 -12.57 15.62 4.59
N PHE A 295 -11.90 15.78 5.71
CA PHE A 295 -12.05 14.95 6.90
C PHE A 295 -11.73 15.76 8.17
N ASP A 296 -12.27 15.33 9.30
CA ASP A 296 -11.93 15.84 10.61
C ASP A 296 -10.86 14.95 11.30
N ASP A 297 -10.59 15.23 12.57
CA ASP A 297 -9.65 14.43 13.37
C ASP A 297 -10.09 12.97 13.48
N TYR A 298 -11.40 12.73 13.54
CA TYR A 298 -11.93 11.37 13.52
C TYR A 298 -11.62 10.66 12.20
N GLY A 299 -11.90 11.30 11.07
CA GLY A 299 -11.61 10.77 9.75
C GLY A 299 -10.12 10.53 9.50
N TYR A 300 -9.24 11.31 10.14
CA TYR A 300 -7.80 11.08 10.11
C TYR A 300 -7.40 9.83 10.90
N TYR A 301 -7.64 9.83 12.21
CA TYR A 301 -7.15 8.75 13.07
C TYR A 301 -7.91 7.43 12.92
N ASN A 302 -9.22 7.47 12.58
CA ASN A 302 -9.99 6.26 12.31
C ASN A 302 -9.36 5.42 11.19
N VAL A 303 -8.98 6.07 10.11
CA VAL A 303 -8.35 5.40 8.97
C VAL A 303 -6.96 4.86 9.31
N LEU A 304 -6.14 5.62 10.04
CA LEU A 304 -4.84 5.12 10.50
C LEU A 304 -5.01 3.91 11.44
N SER A 305 -6.04 3.95 12.30
CA SER A 305 -6.37 2.80 13.16
C SER A 305 -6.79 1.57 12.35
N LYS A 306 -7.59 1.76 11.28
CA LYS A 306 -7.95 0.66 10.36
C LYS A 306 -6.71 0.14 9.63
N ALA A 307 -5.84 1.02 9.14
CA ALA A 307 -4.59 0.61 8.52
C ALA A 307 -3.73 -0.24 9.47
N CYS A 308 -3.62 0.15 10.74
CA CYS A 308 -2.95 -0.66 11.76
C CYS A 308 -3.70 -1.96 12.10
N GLY A 309 -5.02 -1.99 11.90
CA GLY A 309 -5.85 -3.19 12.08
C GLY A 309 -5.53 -4.34 11.13
N ILE A 310 -4.80 -4.07 10.03
CA ILE A 310 -4.31 -5.12 9.13
C ILE A 310 -3.34 -6.06 9.85
N GLU A 311 -2.57 -5.60 10.84
CA GLU A 311 -1.59 -6.42 11.56
C GLU A 311 -2.25 -7.61 12.27
N PRO A 312 -3.22 -7.45 13.19
CA PRO A 312 -3.91 -8.59 13.81
C PRO A 312 -4.73 -9.41 12.81
N CYS A 313 -5.23 -8.82 11.73
CA CYS A 313 -5.90 -9.53 10.66
C CYS A 313 -4.95 -10.54 10.00
N LEU A 314 -3.80 -10.09 9.54
CA LEU A 314 -2.80 -10.93 8.89
C LEU A 314 -2.21 -11.97 9.84
N GLN A 315 -1.93 -11.62 11.10
CA GLN A 315 -1.48 -12.57 12.12
C GLN A 315 -2.44 -13.77 12.22
N ARG A 316 -3.73 -13.50 12.24
CA ARG A 316 -4.72 -14.57 12.36
C ARG A 316 -4.81 -15.44 11.11
N HIS A 317 -4.69 -14.87 9.91
CA HIS A 317 -4.58 -15.65 8.68
C HIS A 317 -3.31 -16.53 8.69
N ILE A 318 -2.17 -15.97 9.08
CA ILE A 318 -0.90 -16.69 9.19
C ILE A 318 -1.01 -17.86 10.19
N GLU A 319 -1.60 -17.63 11.37
CA GLU A 319 -1.83 -18.71 12.35
C GLU A 319 -2.68 -19.85 11.79
N ILE A 320 -3.66 -19.53 10.95
CA ILE A 320 -4.47 -20.54 10.27
C ILE A 320 -3.61 -21.29 9.25
N MET A 321 -2.87 -20.57 8.42
CA MET A 321 -2.00 -21.17 7.41
C MET A 321 -0.97 -22.11 8.06
N ASP A 322 -0.32 -21.68 9.13
CA ASP A 322 0.70 -22.47 9.84
C ASP A 322 0.17 -23.80 10.42
N ARG A 323 -1.13 -23.90 10.71
CA ARG A 323 -1.76 -25.16 11.14
C ARG A 323 -1.86 -26.21 10.03
N TYR A 324 -2.03 -25.76 8.78
CA TYR A 324 -2.21 -26.64 7.62
C TYR A 324 -0.95 -26.77 6.76
N ASP A 325 -0.03 -25.84 6.90
CA ASP A 325 1.22 -25.72 6.15
C ASP A 325 2.34 -25.20 7.07
N PRO A 326 2.80 -26.03 8.02
CA PRO A 326 3.83 -25.66 8.99
C PRO A 326 5.21 -25.41 8.35
N ASP A 327 5.45 -25.97 7.17
CA ASP A 327 6.73 -25.83 6.45
C ASP A 327 6.80 -24.50 5.67
N GLY A 328 5.66 -23.84 5.47
CA GLY A 328 5.60 -22.54 4.81
C GLY A 328 5.69 -22.57 3.28
N ASP A 329 5.15 -23.64 2.67
CA ASP A 329 5.16 -23.84 1.21
C ASP A 329 4.14 -22.94 0.47
N VAL A 330 3.09 -22.48 1.18
CA VAL A 330 2.06 -21.59 0.66
C VAL A 330 2.30 -20.16 1.13
N ASP A 331 2.57 -19.25 0.21
CA ASP A 331 2.77 -17.84 0.52
C ASP A 331 1.44 -17.11 0.81
N LEU A 332 1.50 -16.03 1.58
CA LEU A 332 0.40 -15.08 1.74
C LEU A 332 0.65 -13.86 0.86
N PHE A 333 -0.32 -13.53 0.00
CA PHE A 333 -0.30 -12.32 -0.82
C PHE A 333 -1.38 -11.35 -0.34
N VAL A 334 -1.02 -10.09 -0.11
CA VAL A 334 -1.99 -9.02 0.13
C VAL A 334 -2.17 -8.28 -1.19
N ASP A 335 -2.79 -8.95 -2.15
CA ASP A 335 -2.79 -8.50 -3.55
C ASP A 335 -3.86 -7.46 -3.90
N GLU A 336 -4.62 -7.00 -2.87
CA GLU A 336 -5.36 -5.74 -2.86
C GLU A 336 -5.32 -5.11 -1.47
N TRP A 337 -4.81 -3.88 -1.39
CA TRP A 337 -4.83 -3.08 -0.18
C TRP A 337 -4.75 -1.59 -0.49
N GLY A 338 -5.11 -0.75 0.45
CA GLY A 338 -5.02 0.69 0.32
C GLY A 338 -6.21 1.41 0.95
N THR A 339 -6.36 2.70 0.63
CA THR A 339 -7.48 3.52 1.06
C THR A 339 -8.62 3.49 0.06
N TRP A 340 -9.85 3.50 0.56
CA TRP A 340 -11.06 3.57 -0.24
C TRP A 340 -11.97 4.67 0.27
N TRP A 341 -12.06 5.75 -0.51
CA TRP A 341 -12.87 6.92 -0.21
C TRP A 341 -14.13 6.97 -1.07
N ALA A 342 -15.05 7.85 -0.70
CA ALA A 342 -16.06 8.29 -1.65
C ALA A 342 -15.38 8.97 -2.85
N VAL A 343 -15.93 8.75 -4.03
CA VAL A 343 -15.37 9.31 -5.28
C VAL A 343 -15.41 10.84 -5.28
N GLU A 344 -14.48 11.44 -5.98
CA GLU A 344 -14.45 12.91 -6.12
C GLU A 344 -15.75 13.42 -6.77
N PRO A 345 -16.35 14.50 -6.23
CA PRO A 345 -17.59 15.07 -6.76
C PRO A 345 -17.50 15.39 -8.24
N GLY A 346 -18.54 15.01 -8.99
CA GLY A 346 -18.62 15.25 -10.45
C GLY A 346 -17.91 14.20 -11.31
N THR A 347 -17.32 13.17 -10.70
CA THR A 347 -16.80 12.00 -11.42
C THR A 347 -17.84 10.88 -11.50
N ASN A 348 -17.63 9.91 -12.40
CA ASN A 348 -18.48 8.71 -12.45
C ASN A 348 -18.24 7.85 -11.18
N PRO A 349 -19.27 7.56 -10.37
CA PRO A 349 -19.10 6.78 -9.14
C PRO A 349 -18.46 5.40 -9.35
N GLY A 350 -18.73 4.75 -10.50
CA GLY A 350 -18.13 3.46 -10.83
C GLY A 350 -16.68 3.52 -11.27
N HIS A 351 -16.08 4.71 -11.37
CA HIS A 351 -14.66 4.85 -11.74
C HIS A 351 -13.72 4.93 -10.54
N LEU A 352 -14.24 5.01 -9.33
CA LEU A 352 -13.50 5.05 -8.07
C LEU A 352 -12.33 6.06 -8.06
N PHE A 353 -12.50 7.19 -8.77
CA PHE A 353 -11.52 8.26 -8.76
C PHE A 353 -11.57 9.02 -7.45
N GLN A 354 -10.45 9.07 -6.76
CA GLN A 354 -10.29 9.81 -5.51
C GLN A 354 -8.96 10.55 -5.49
N GLN A 355 -8.90 11.67 -4.75
CA GLN A 355 -7.66 12.36 -4.44
C GLN A 355 -6.86 11.59 -3.37
N ASN A 356 -5.57 11.84 -3.30
CA ASN A 356 -4.66 11.25 -2.31
C ASN A 356 -3.95 12.36 -1.53
N THR A 357 -4.08 12.35 -0.20
CA THR A 357 -3.51 13.35 0.71
C THR A 357 -2.32 12.81 1.50
N MET A 358 -1.76 13.63 2.39
CA MET A 358 -0.75 13.15 3.34
C MET A 358 -1.28 12.04 4.25
N ARG A 359 -2.60 11.96 4.52
CA ARG A 359 -3.24 10.84 5.23
C ARG A 359 -3.01 9.51 4.52
N ASP A 360 -3.14 9.47 3.19
CA ASP A 360 -2.90 8.26 2.38
C ASP A 360 -1.43 7.85 2.44
N ALA A 361 -0.51 8.80 2.42
CA ALA A 361 0.91 8.52 2.63
C ALA A 361 1.19 7.89 3.99
N MET A 362 0.53 8.35 5.06
CA MET A 362 0.64 7.73 6.39
C MET A 362 0.12 6.30 6.40
N VAL A 363 -1.03 6.04 5.79
CA VAL A 363 -1.57 4.68 5.64
C VAL A 363 -0.56 3.78 4.93
N ALA A 364 -0.01 4.23 3.81
CA ALA A 364 0.97 3.44 3.05
C ALA A 364 2.23 3.13 3.89
N ALA A 365 2.79 4.13 4.57
CA ALA A 365 4.00 3.96 5.37
C ALA A 365 3.80 3.01 6.56
N LEU A 366 2.68 3.14 7.29
CA LEU A 366 2.33 2.26 8.41
C LEU A 366 2.12 0.82 7.94
N THR A 367 1.39 0.63 6.84
CA THR A 367 1.10 -0.69 6.28
C THR A 367 2.36 -1.38 5.77
N LEU A 368 3.24 -0.68 5.05
CA LEU A 368 4.51 -1.24 4.59
C LEU A 368 5.42 -1.66 5.76
N ASN A 369 5.50 -0.85 6.83
CA ASN A 369 6.24 -1.23 8.03
C ASN A 369 5.67 -2.50 8.68
N ILE A 370 4.36 -2.70 8.64
CA ILE A 370 3.71 -3.93 9.13
C ILE A 370 4.08 -5.11 8.24
N PHE A 371 3.98 -4.98 6.91
CA PHE A 371 4.32 -6.07 6.00
C PHE A 371 5.76 -6.57 6.20
N HIS A 372 6.71 -5.69 6.43
CA HIS A 372 8.11 -6.06 6.67
C HIS A 372 8.30 -6.99 7.87
N LYS A 373 7.45 -6.91 8.90
CA LYS A 373 7.52 -7.79 10.08
C LYS A 373 7.13 -9.24 9.78
N TYR A 374 6.31 -9.45 8.73
CA TYR A 374 5.69 -10.76 8.44
C TYR A 374 6.20 -11.38 7.14
N THR A 375 7.37 -10.97 6.66
CA THR A 375 7.96 -11.39 5.38
C THR A 375 8.35 -12.87 5.32
N ARG A 376 8.28 -13.59 6.42
CA ARG A 376 8.36 -15.06 6.40
C ARG A 376 7.19 -15.67 5.63
N ARG A 377 6.00 -15.08 5.72
CA ARG A 377 4.78 -15.58 5.10
C ARG A 377 4.25 -14.63 4.00
N ILE A 378 4.32 -13.29 4.23
CA ILE A 378 3.90 -12.30 3.24
C ILE A 378 5.01 -12.13 2.20
N LYS A 379 4.72 -12.56 0.96
CA LYS A 379 5.71 -12.51 -0.12
C LYS A 379 5.35 -11.52 -1.23
N MET A 380 4.12 -11.02 -1.25
CA MET A 380 3.67 -10.01 -2.21
C MET A 380 2.58 -9.13 -1.60
N ALA A 381 2.55 -7.88 -2.01
CA ALA A 381 1.41 -7.00 -1.80
C ALA A 381 1.25 -6.09 -3.02
N ASN A 382 -0.02 -5.85 -3.44
CA ASN A 382 -0.31 -4.98 -4.58
C ASN A 382 -1.25 -3.88 -4.13
N ILE A 383 -0.75 -2.65 -4.11
CA ILE A 383 -1.60 -1.50 -3.73
C ILE A 383 -2.60 -1.18 -4.82
N ALA A 384 -3.80 -0.87 -4.43
CA ALA A 384 -4.89 -0.49 -5.33
C ALA A 384 -5.05 1.03 -5.41
N GLN A 385 -4.81 1.65 -6.61
CA GLN A 385 -4.28 1.07 -7.82
C GLN A 385 -3.17 1.96 -8.38
N VAL A 386 -2.54 1.52 -9.46
CA VAL A 386 -1.34 2.22 -9.96
C VAL A 386 -1.61 3.62 -10.51
N VAL A 387 -2.76 3.85 -11.20
CA VAL A 387 -3.12 5.14 -11.82
C VAL A 387 -4.60 5.46 -11.59
N ASN A 388 -4.90 6.68 -11.19
CA ASN A 388 -6.24 7.32 -11.16
C ASN A 388 -7.32 6.67 -10.25
N VAL A 389 -7.10 5.49 -9.75
CA VAL A 389 -8.13 4.70 -9.05
C VAL A 389 -7.69 4.47 -7.62
N LEU A 390 -8.59 4.68 -6.67
CA LEU A 390 -8.34 4.47 -5.24
C LEU A 390 -7.04 5.15 -4.76
N GLN A 391 -6.18 4.44 -4.01
CA GLN A 391 -4.91 4.99 -3.52
C GLN A 391 -3.82 4.93 -4.62
N ALA A 392 -3.97 5.77 -5.64
CA ALA A 392 -3.12 5.73 -6.81
C ALA A 392 -1.70 6.27 -6.58
N MET A 393 -0.73 5.72 -7.33
CA MET A 393 0.62 6.26 -7.38
C MET A 393 0.65 7.59 -8.12
N VAL A 394 -0.06 7.67 -9.24
CA VAL A 394 -0.14 8.86 -10.08
C VAL A 394 -1.57 9.17 -10.47
N LEU A 395 -1.86 10.46 -10.66
CA LEU A 395 -3.12 10.91 -11.23
C LEU A 395 -2.83 11.56 -12.60
N THR A 396 -3.74 11.34 -13.56
CA THR A 396 -3.62 11.90 -14.91
C THR A 396 -4.88 12.67 -15.31
N LYS A 397 -4.70 13.76 -16.06
CA LYS A 397 -5.79 14.56 -16.61
C LYS A 397 -5.34 15.20 -17.93
N GLY A 398 -5.92 14.76 -19.04
CA GLY A 398 -5.45 15.17 -20.36
C GLY A 398 -3.96 14.83 -20.54
N ASN A 399 -3.13 15.81 -20.86
CA ASN A 399 -1.67 15.66 -21.00
C ASN A 399 -0.88 15.90 -19.71
N GLN A 400 -1.54 16.09 -18.57
CA GLN A 400 -0.91 16.35 -17.28
C GLN A 400 -0.86 15.08 -16.42
N MET A 401 0.17 14.96 -15.60
CA MET A 401 0.34 13.92 -14.58
C MET A 401 0.78 14.55 -13.26
N VAL A 402 0.37 13.94 -12.15
CA VAL A 402 0.74 14.34 -10.79
C VAL A 402 1.19 13.10 -10.02
N LEU A 403 2.33 13.23 -9.32
CA LEU A 403 2.79 12.22 -8.36
C LEU A 403 2.06 12.44 -7.03
N THR A 404 1.40 11.41 -6.51
CA THR A 404 0.67 11.49 -5.25
C THR A 404 1.60 11.42 -4.02
N PRO A 405 1.15 11.79 -2.83
CA PRO A 405 1.90 11.53 -1.61
C PRO A 405 2.23 10.04 -1.39
N THR A 406 1.35 9.13 -1.84
CA THR A 406 1.58 7.68 -1.80
C THR A 406 2.75 7.26 -2.69
N TYR A 407 2.87 7.83 -3.90
CA TYR A 407 4.04 7.63 -4.77
C TYR A 407 5.35 7.92 -4.03
N HIS A 408 5.40 9.03 -3.31
CA HIS A 408 6.61 9.43 -2.61
C HIS A 408 6.99 8.46 -1.49
N ILE A 409 6.01 7.85 -0.80
CA ILE A 409 6.29 6.77 0.17
C ILE A 409 6.94 5.58 -0.52
N PHE A 410 6.35 5.07 -1.61
CA PHE A 410 6.91 3.95 -2.35
C PHE A 410 8.32 4.25 -2.87
N ASN A 411 8.55 5.46 -3.38
CA ASN A 411 9.87 5.88 -3.86
C ASN A 411 10.92 5.97 -2.74
N MET A 412 10.54 6.46 -1.55
CA MET A 412 11.42 6.48 -0.38
C MET A 412 11.70 5.08 0.18
N TYR A 413 10.70 4.21 0.17
CA TYR A 413 10.76 2.85 0.75
C TYR A 413 11.37 1.80 -0.18
N LYS A 414 11.57 2.07 -1.47
CA LYS A 414 12.19 1.11 -2.42
C LYS A 414 13.57 0.60 -1.99
N VAL A 415 14.23 1.30 -1.09
CA VAL A 415 15.51 0.91 -0.47
C VAL A 415 15.42 -0.38 0.35
N HIS A 416 14.22 -0.77 0.77
CA HIS A 416 13.97 -2.01 1.51
C HIS A 416 13.73 -3.23 0.59
N GLN A 417 13.60 -3.03 -0.72
CA GLN A 417 13.39 -4.12 -1.68
C GLN A 417 14.59 -5.07 -1.72
N ASP A 418 14.35 -6.36 -1.54
CA ASP A 418 15.39 -7.41 -1.47
C ASP A 418 16.50 -7.07 -0.45
N ALA A 419 16.13 -6.47 0.68
CA ALA A 419 16.98 -6.17 1.80
C ALA A 419 16.73 -7.14 2.97
N GLU A 420 17.74 -7.43 3.76
CA GLU A 420 17.60 -8.23 4.98
C GLU A 420 16.85 -7.43 6.05
N PHE A 421 15.78 -8.00 6.60
CA PHE A 421 15.02 -7.36 7.68
C PHE A 421 15.83 -7.32 8.97
N ILE A 422 15.86 -6.15 9.64
CA ILE A 422 16.49 -5.96 10.95
C ILE A 422 15.39 -5.73 11.99
N PRO A 423 15.27 -6.60 13.02
CA PRO A 423 14.32 -6.40 14.10
C PRO A 423 14.59 -5.10 14.87
N ALA A 424 13.53 -4.38 15.19
CA ALA A 424 13.55 -3.16 16.00
C ALA A 424 12.78 -3.36 17.30
N GLU A 425 13.37 -3.01 18.42
CA GLU A 425 12.75 -3.06 19.74
C GLU A 425 12.47 -1.64 20.22
N TYR A 426 11.21 -1.35 20.53
CA TYR A 426 10.76 -0.08 21.10
C TYR A 426 9.39 -0.21 21.71
N GLU A 427 9.10 0.63 22.69
CA GLU A 427 7.78 0.75 23.31
C GLU A 427 7.20 2.13 23.04
N VAL A 428 5.94 2.17 22.63
CA VAL A 428 5.20 3.41 22.38
C VAL A 428 3.80 3.32 22.94
N ASN A 429 3.33 4.43 23.47
CA ASN A 429 1.92 4.57 23.82
C ASN A 429 1.11 4.82 22.53
N PRO A 430 -0.13 4.31 22.44
CA PRO A 430 -1.02 4.68 21.36
C PRO A 430 -1.39 6.16 21.46
N ILE A 431 -1.69 6.77 20.32
CA ILE A 431 -2.28 8.10 20.27
C ILE A 431 -3.71 8.00 20.82
N GLU A 432 -4.00 8.76 21.87
CA GLU A 432 -5.34 8.84 22.45
C GLU A 432 -6.24 9.74 21.60
N TRP A 433 -7.15 9.18 20.83
CA TRP A 433 -8.10 9.92 20.00
C TRP A 433 -9.56 9.44 20.16
N THR A 434 -9.77 8.16 20.42
CA THR A 434 -11.06 7.57 20.81
C THR A 434 -10.83 6.31 21.64
N SER A 435 -11.87 5.82 22.33
CA SER A 435 -11.81 4.57 23.11
C SER A 435 -11.71 3.29 22.26
N LYS A 436 -11.71 3.38 20.93
CA LYS A 436 -11.84 2.23 20.02
C LYS A 436 -10.65 2.03 19.06
N GLY A 437 -9.67 2.92 19.03
CA GLY A 437 -8.63 2.84 18.01
C GLY A 437 -7.22 2.84 18.57
N ASN A 438 -6.37 1.99 18.02
CA ASN A 438 -4.94 1.93 18.31
C ASN A 438 -4.16 2.46 17.11
N VAL A 439 -3.70 3.71 17.21
CA VAL A 439 -2.68 4.25 16.31
C VAL A 439 -1.40 4.36 17.14
N PRO A 440 -0.32 3.63 16.82
CA PRO A 440 0.93 3.78 17.56
C PRO A 440 1.47 5.18 17.40
N SER A 441 2.05 5.76 18.45
CA SER A 441 2.66 7.10 18.33
C SER A 441 3.95 7.12 17.51
N LEU A 442 4.48 5.94 17.18
CA LEU A 442 5.65 5.75 16.32
C LEU A 442 5.58 4.37 15.65
N SER A 443 6.00 4.27 14.39
CA SER A 443 6.22 3.00 13.71
C SER A 443 7.59 2.99 13.05
N VAL A 444 8.33 1.89 13.21
CA VAL A 444 9.71 1.77 12.72
C VAL A 444 9.89 0.45 11.99
N SER A 445 10.60 0.50 10.87
CA SER A 445 11.11 -0.67 10.16
C SER A 445 12.55 -0.44 9.74
N ALA A 446 13.38 -1.47 9.81
CA ALA A 446 14.78 -1.40 9.41
C ALA A 446 15.17 -2.58 8.52
N SER A 447 16.11 -2.32 7.62
CA SER A 447 16.68 -3.35 6.77
C SER A 447 18.14 -3.06 6.43
N ARG A 448 18.86 -4.09 5.94
CA ARG A 448 20.25 -3.96 5.50
C ARG A 448 20.41 -4.57 4.11
N LYS A 449 21.08 -3.84 3.22
CA LYS A 449 21.44 -4.30 1.89
C LYS A 449 22.83 -3.76 1.52
N ASP A 450 23.70 -4.62 1.02
CA ASP A 450 25.05 -4.26 0.55
C ASP A 450 25.86 -3.45 1.58
N GLY A 451 25.69 -3.77 2.87
CA GLY A 451 26.39 -3.10 3.99
C GLY A 451 25.77 -1.75 4.40
N VAL A 452 24.69 -1.32 3.76
CA VAL A 452 23.97 -0.09 4.10
C VAL A 452 22.71 -0.45 4.86
N MET A 453 22.50 0.18 6.02
CA MET A 453 21.29 0.04 6.80
C MET A 453 20.30 1.18 6.46
N HIS A 454 19.05 0.84 6.22
CA HIS A 454 17.96 1.79 6.00
C HIS A 454 16.95 1.67 7.13
N VAL A 455 16.47 2.80 7.62
CA VAL A 455 15.48 2.85 8.71
C VAL A 455 14.34 3.78 8.31
N SER A 456 13.14 3.23 8.21
CA SER A 456 11.91 3.98 7.98
C SER A 456 11.22 4.25 9.30
N ILE A 457 10.92 5.51 9.58
CA ILE A 457 10.30 5.96 10.84
C ILE A 457 9.08 6.81 10.50
N VAL A 458 7.93 6.48 11.10
CA VAL A 458 6.65 7.17 10.91
C VAL A 458 6.20 7.78 12.23
N ASN A 459 5.99 9.10 12.24
CA ASN A 459 5.24 9.80 13.29
C ASN A 459 3.83 10.10 12.75
N PRO A 460 2.81 9.32 13.12
CA PRO A 460 1.45 9.52 12.62
C PRO A 460 0.68 10.63 13.36
N SER A 461 1.23 11.20 14.44
CA SER A 461 0.58 12.30 15.16
C SER A 461 0.55 13.58 14.33
N LYS A 462 -0.64 14.08 14.02
CA LYS A 462 -0.82 15.39 13.39
C LYS A 462 -0.60 16.56 14.37
N ASP A 463 -0.57 16.28 15.68
CA ASP A 463 -0.58 17.28 16.73
C ASP A 463 0.76 17.39 17.48
N GLU A 464 1.58 16.33 17.49
CA GLU A 464 2.78 16.26 18.31
C GLU A 464 4.04 15.88 17.53
N GLU A 465 5.14 16.55 17.84
CA GLU A 465 6.49 16.13 17.41
C GLU A 465 6.94 14.92 18.23
N HIS A 466 7.82 14.09 17.66
CA HIS A 466 8.36 12.93 18.34
C HIS A 466 9.89 12.95 18.33
N THR A 467 10.51 12.82 19.49
CA THR A 467 11.97 12.65 19.61
C THR A 467 12.29 11.16 19.68
N VAL A 468 13.04 10.65 18.73
CA VAL A 468 13.52 9.27 18.67
C VAL A 468 14.99 9.23 19.01
N LEU A 469 15.39 8.39 19.97
CA LEU A 469 16.77 8.01 20.19
C LEU A 469 16.99 6.66 19.50
N LEU A 470 17.59 6.67 18.33
CA LEU A 470 17.92 5.48 17.56
C LEU A 470 19.30 4.98 17.90
N ASP A 471 19.44 3.72 18.32
CA ASP A 471 20.71 3.04 18.44
C ASP A 471 20.66 1.65 17.80
N TRP A 472 21.79 0.96 17.71
CA TRP A 472 21.92 -0.39 17.16
C TRP A 472 23.11 -1.13 17.77
N ASP A 473 23.16 -2.44 17.63
CA ASP A 473 24.16 -3.31 18.27
C ASP A 473 25.60 -2.83 18.07
N ALA A 474 25.95 -2.42 16.85
CA ALA A 474 27.31 -1.94 16.53
C ALA A 474 27.53 -0.45 16.83
N PHE A 475 26.54 0.31 17.30
CA PHE A 475 26.63 1.77 17.44
C PHE A 475 27.86 2.24 18.21
N LYS A 476 28.18 1.60 19.33
CA LYS A 476 29.31 1.99 20.19
C LYS A 476 30.68 1.70 19.57
N SER A 477 30.75 0.71 18.69
CA SER A 477 31.96 0.32 17.95
C SER A 477 32.05 0.96 16.56
N ALA A 478 30.93 1.48 16.07
CA ALA A 478 30.84 2.17 14.79
C ALA A 478 31.60 3.51 14.88
N GLY A 479 32.71 3.62 14.17
CA GLY A 479 33.53 4.83 14.10
C GLY A 479 32.76 6.03 13.50
N ASN A 480 33.26 6.57 12.41
CA ASN A 480 32.58 7.66 11.68
C ASN A 480 31.45 7.11 10.79
N VAL A 481 30.27 6.90 11.37
CA VAL A 481 29.05 6.54 10.63
C VAL A 481 28.51 7.79 9.94
N LYS A 482 28.30 7.71 8.64
CA LYS A 482 27.60 8.74 7.85
C LYS A 482 26.12 8.42 7.85
N ILE A 483 25.30 9.39 8.24
CA ILE A 483 23.84 9.26 8.26
C ILE A 483 23.24 10.36 7.38
N THR A 484 22.39 9.98 6.47
CA THR A 484 21.57 10.88 5.65
C THR A 484 20.10 10.53 5.83
N GLY A 485 19.22 11.49 5.62
CA GLY A 485 17.79 11.28 5.79
C GLY A 485 16.97 11.99 4.72
N THR A 486 15.85 11.36 4.36
CA THR A 486 14.80 11.93 3.51
C THR A 486 13.53 12.04 4.33
N LEU A 487 12.86 13.18 4.27
CA LEU A 487 11.63 13.50 4.99
C LEU A 487 10.49 13.76 4.02
N LEU A 488 9.35 13.13 4.28
CA LEU A 488 8.06 13.49 3.71
C LEU A 488 7.16 13.99 4.85
N ASN A 489 6.72 15.23 4.77
CA ASN A 489 5.67 15.82 5.59
C ASN A 489 5.13 17.09 4.95
N THR A 490 4.05 17.60 5.50
CA THR A 490 3.42 18.87 5.13
C THR A 490 2.92 19.58 6.38
N ALA A 491 2.48 20.83 6.23
CA ALA A 491 1.91 21.62 7.31
C ALA A 491 0.48 21.18 7.68
N ASP A 492 -0.25 20.63 6.71
CA ASP A 492 -1.64 20.19 6.85
C ASP A 492 -1.82 18.79 6.28
N VAL A 493 -2.35 17.85 7.06
CA VAL A 493 -2.58 16.46 6.64
C VAL A 493 -3.57 16.32 5.47
N HIS A 494 -4.33 17.38 5.17
CA HIS A 494 -5.23 17.48 4.01
C HIS A 494 -4.50 17.84 2.71
N ASP A 495 -3.24 18.25 2.77
CA ASP A 495 -2.47 18.62 1.59
C ASP A 495 -2.32 17.44 0.63
N PHE A 496 -2.49 17.73 -0.64
CA PHE A 496 -2.31 16.83 -1.78
C PHE A 496 -1.63 17.57 -2.93
N ASN A 497 -1.15 16.83 -3.90
CA ASN A 497 -0.59 17.36 -5.12
C ASN A 497 -1.67 17.45 -6.19
N ASP A 498 -1.74 18.56 -6.93
CA ASP A 498 -2.78 18.82 -7.93
C ASP A 498 -2.17 19.29 -9.26
N PHE A 499 -2.98 19.22 -10.31
CA PHE A 499 -2.56 19.53 -11.66
C PHE A 499 -2.25 21.02 -11.85
N GLY A 500 -1.14 21.31 -12.56
CA GLY A 500 -0.77 22.67 -12.95
C GLY A 500 -0.26 23.57 -11.83
N VAL A 501 -0.05 23.04 -10.64
CA VAL A 501 0.50 23.77 -9.49
C VAL A 501 1.74 23.07 -8.93
N ALA A 502 2.56 23.80 -8.19
CA ALA A 502 3.72 23.21 -7.53
C ALA A 502 3.27 22.17 -6.47
N PRO A 503 3.95 21.03 -6.36
CA PRO A 503 3.58 19.99 -5.39
C PRO A 503 3.72 20.53 -3.96
N LYS A 504 2.67 20.33 -3.15
CA LYS A 504 2.66 20.66 -1.72
C LYS A 504 3.33 19.59 -0.88
N VAL A 505 3.21 18.33 -1.31
CA VAL A 505 3.76 17.16 -0.62
C VAL A 505 4.84 16.55 -1.48
N ALA A 506 6.09 16.73 -1.08
CA ALA A 506 7.26 16.22 -1.79
C ALA A 506 8.39 15.88 -0.80
N PRO A 507 9.21 14.86 -1.09
CA PRO A 507 10.36 14.52 -0.26
C PRO A 507 11.41 15.63 -0.23
N ARG A 508 12.05 15.80 0.93
CA ARG A 508 13.17 16.72 1.09
C ARG A 508 14.24 16.14 2.00
N GLU A 509 15.45 16.72 1.96
CA GLU A 509 16.53 16.34 2.85
C GLU A 509 16.14 16.57 4.31
N PHE A 510 16.41 15.57 5.16
CA PHE A 510 16.18 15.64 6.60
C PHE A 510 17.50 15.91 7.35
N LYS A 511 17.51 16.93 8.23
CA LYS A 511 18.71 17.39 8.94
C LYS A 511 18.59 17.42 10.47
N ASP A 512 17.37 17.32 11.02
CA ASP A 512 17.11 17.44 12.46
C ASP A 512 17.50 16.16 13.23
N MET A 513 18.77 15.77 13.07
CA MET A 513 19.36 14.61 13.75
C MET A 513 20.71 14.97 14.35
N LYS A 514 21.01 14.38 15.51
CA LYS A 514 22.25 14.64 16.24
C LYS A 514 22.82 13.35 16.81
N LYS A 515 24.08 13.05 16.47
CA LYS A 515 24.82 11.94 17.09
C LYS A 515 25.12 12.27 18.55
N THR A 516 24.85 11.33 19.44
CA THR A 516 25.10 11.39 20.88
C THR A 516 25.95 10.20 21.31
N SER A 517 26.34 10.12 22.58
CA SER A 517 27.05 8.94 23.12
C SER A 517 26.16 7.68 23.25
N LYS A 518 24.83 7.82 23.08
CA LYS A 518 23.85 6.75 23.29
C LYS A 518 23.16 6.31 22.00
N GLY A 519 23.34 7.03 20.90
CA GLY A 519 22.63 6.80 19.66
C GLY A 519 22.50 8.10 18.86
N VAL A 520 21.60 8.10 17.90
CA VAL A 520 21.24 9.25 17.08
C VAL A 520 19.91 9.80 17.56
N GLU A 521 19.91 11.02 18.06
CA GLU A 521 18.69 11.73 18.41
C GLU A 521 18.08 12.35 17.15
N ILE A 522 16.83 12.04 16.87
CA ILE A 522 16.07 12.43 15.69
C ILE A 522 14.83 13.19 16.16
N LYS A 523 14.64 14.41 15.68
CA LYS A 523 13.45 15.21 15.98
C LYS A 523 12.49 15.15 14.81
N MET A 524 11.48 14.31 14.95
CA MET A 524 10.47 14.11 13.91
C MET A 524 9.40 15.19 13.97
N PRO A 525 9.09 15.87 12.87
CA PRO A 525 7.93 16.73 12.78
C PRO A 525 6.62 15.95 12.97
N LYS A 526 5.54 16.66 13.18
CA LYS A 526 4.16 16.14 13.14
C LYS A 526 3.87 15.52 11.77
N ALA A 527 3.02 14.50 11.73
CA ALA A 527 2.56 13.83 10.52
C ALA A 527 3.70 13.65 9.50
N SER A 528 4.73 12.88 9.88
CA SER A 528 5.96 12.77 9.10
C SER A 528 6.43 11.33 8.88
N VAL A 529 7.06 11.11 7.74
CA VAL A 529 7.77 9.88 7.41
C VAL A 529 9.22 10.22 7.08
N ILE A 530 10.15 9.52 7.73
CA ILE A 530 11.58 9.68 7.52
C ILE A 530 12.16 8.34 7.08
N VAL A 531 13.01 8.36 6.06
CA VAL A 531 13.87 7.23 5.71
C VAL A 531 15.33 7.66 5.89
N LEU A 532 16.03 6.95 6.76
CA LEU A 532 17.45 7.15 7.02
C LEU A 532 18.28 6.14 6.24
N GLU A 533 19.45 6.59 5.78
CA GLU A 533 20.51 5.76 5.25
C GLU A 533 21.71 5.87 6.18
N ILE A 534 22.24 4.74 6.66
CA ILE A 534 23.34 4.62 7.62
C ILE A 534 24.47 3.80 6.98
N LYS A 535 25.64 4.47 6.77
CA LYS A 535 26.83 3.88 6.13
C LYS A 535 28.04 3.92 7.03
#